data_745f2eca5dcff14363a0af72259dd6aa
#
_entry.id   745f2eca5dcff14363a0af72259dd6aa
#
_cell.length_a   1.000
_cell.length_b   1.000
_cell.length_c   1.000
_cell.angle_alpha   90.00
_cell.angle_beta   90.00
_cell.angle_gamma   90.00
#
_symmetry.space_group_name_H-M   'P 1'
#
loop_
_entity.id
_entity.type
_entity.pdbx_description
1 polymer ?
#
loop_
_entity_poly.entity_id
_entity_poly.type
_entity_poly.pdbx_seq_one_letter_code
_entity_poly.pdbx_strand_id
1 'polypeptide(L)'
;MNKLYVYDIDSLETLKKELNEYKIITLSSIIVEAPMIEDIEDLELQNNAVDITNVFYDTFYSNKYGKSLLERYILELNDNFPEIVYTIDSNEKNNFLKVYPFLFEHDEIFECLTTNETKTTDVEELKTTLFNINTVYTYPNREGISKFKNFDNIFNFTQLIKDPNGSIFNIDFDKLSNYEEYYIDLTSLIDLLKIRKELIFSCESVFYKLSKKNNVKYLIREDLFDVLTEFFPFNFDKSQKFNGFDEDSVLTSSLDISCETIEKEAYSIINHVNENLQGHEDFKTDFGFNLLKFRYLNKIARRKILSIFLCGKSGVGKTEFARIISQKMYPNCEQIKLNFGNYSTEGVLNSLIGSPLGYRGSERGGELINKIKVSESKVILIDEFEKADETVFNFFYELLEDGKFTDRAGIEHDLNGYIIIFTSNLDKNNYSTVIPEALRSRFDMKYFFNPLKAEDKSRYVEKYSVELIEELENVLGITFNKDNIITKLKDLIHEDNMREIRRKIEDIVLSEMNIKSN
;
A
#
# COMPACT_ATOMS: atom_id res chain seq x y z
N MET A 1 40.15 7.79 -24.32
CA MET A 1 38.96 8.58 -23.94
C MET A 1 37.84 7.63 -23.69
N ASN A 2 37.06 7.82 -22.65
CA ASN A 2 36.12 6.82 -22.16
C ASN A 2 34.78 7.01 -22.82
N LYS A 3 34.14 5.91 -23.25
CA LYS A 3 32.86 5.93 -23.96
C LYS A 3 31.69 5.94 -23.00
N LEU A 4 30.62 6.67 -23.36
CA LEU A 4 29.34 6.70 -22.65
C LEU A 4 28.26 6.03 -23.48
N TYR A 5 27.70 4.92 -23.01
CA TYR A 5 26.60 4.21 -23.63
C TYR A 5 25.27 4.65 -22.98
N VAL A 6 24.33 5.08 -23.81
CA VAL A 6 23.01 5.53 -23.37
C VAL A 6 22.01 4.42 -23.68
N TYR A 7 21.27 3.97 -22.69
CA TYR A 7 20.28 2.89 -22.82
C TYR A 7 18.93 3.31 -22.26
N ASP A 8 17.89 2.62 -22.67
CA ASP A 8 16.59 2.56 -22.01
C ASP A 8 16.29 1.11 -21.59
N ILE A 9 15.24 0.91 -20.81
CA ILE A 9 14.87 -0.41 -20.31
C ILE A 9 14.62 -1.41 -21.44
N ASP A 10 14.07 -0.95 -22.57
CA ASP A 10 13.76 -1.78 -23.73
C ASP A 10 15.02 -2.15 -24.53
N SER A 11 16.07 -1.32 -24.49
CA SER A 11 17.35 -1.53 -25.18
C SER A 11 18.43 -2.21 -24.32
N LEU A 12 18.10 -2.59 -23.09
CA LEU A 12 19.05 -3.17 -22.12
C LEU A 12 19.74 -4.45 -22.67
N GLU A 13 19.00 -5.30 -23.36
CA GLU A 13 19.57 -6.51 -23.99
C GLU A 13 20.53 -6.17 -25.16
N THR A 14 20.28 -5.07 -25.86
CA THR A 14 21.18 -4.55 -26.90
C THR A 14 22.46 -4.02 -26.26
N LEU A 15 22.35 -3.26 -25.18
CA LEU A 15 23.49 -2.78 -24.39
C LEU A 15 24.37 -3.95 -23.90
N LYS A 16 23.77 -5.00 -23.33
CA LYS A 16 24.48 -6.19 -22.86
C LYS A 16 25.24 -6.91 -24.00
N LYS A 17 24.69 -6.92 -25.22
CA LYS A 17 25.35 -7.50 -26.39
C LYS A 17 26.53 -6.65 -26.88
N GLU A 18 26.40 -5.33 -26.89
CA GLU A 18 27.46 -4.41 -27.27
C GLU A 18 28.62 -4.42 -26.24
N LEU A 19 28.29 -4.60 -24.97
CA LEU A 19 29.25 -4.66 -23.85
C LEU A 19 29.60 -6.10 -23.43
N ASN A 20 29.50 -7.07 -24.33
CA ASN A 20 29.73 -8.49 -24.02
C ASN A 20 31.13 -8.82 -23.50
N GLU A 21 32.14 -7.99 -23.79
CA GLU A 21 33.51 -8.12 -23.29
C GLU A 21 33.74 -7.40 -21.95
N TYR A 22 32.75 -6.63 -21.50
CA TYR A 22 32.83 -5.86 -20.26
C TYR A 22 31.99 -6.52 -19.16
N LYS A 23 32.49 -6.36 -17.95
CA LYS A 23 31.70 -6.65 -16.75
C LYS A 23 30.96 -5.39 -16.34
N ILE A 24 29.62 -5.41 -16.34
CA ILE A 24 28.83 -4.24 -15.94
C ILE A 24 28.73 -4.20 -14.41
N ILE A 25 29.14 -3.07 -13.83
CA ILE A 25 29.07 -2.77 -12.41
C ILE A 25 28.43 -1.39 -12.22
N THR A 26 27.93 -1.11 -11.02
CA THR A 26 27.37 0.21 -10.71
C THR A 26 28.39 1.08 -10.01
N LEU A 27 28.37 2.39 -10.25
CA LEU A 27 29.24 3.33 -9.54
C LEU A 27 28.96 3.29 -8.02
N SER A 28 27.73 2.98 -7.62
CA SER A 28 27.38 2.76 -6.21
C SER A 28 28.22 1.66 -5.55
N SER A 29 28.51 0.58 -6.28
CA SER A 29 29.34 -0.52 -5.78
C SER A 29 30.80 -0.09 -5.62
N ILE A 30 31.32 0.73 -6.54
CA ILE A 30 32.67 1.29 -6.46
C ILE A 30 32.79 2.21 -5.22
N ILE A 31 31.82 3.12 -5.01
CA ILE A 31 31.81 4.03 -3.85
C ILE A 31 31.76 3.26 -2.52
N VAL A 32 31.14 2.10 -2.48
CA VAL A 32 31.11 1.26 -1.27
C VAL A 32 32.47 0.60 -1.01
N GLU A 33 33.19 0.18 -2.06
CA GLU A 33 34.50 -0.44 -1.94
C GLU A 33 35.59 0.60 -1.65
N ALA A 34 35.55 1.72 -2.36
CA ALA A 34 36.49 2.84 -2.25
C ALA A 34 35.75 4.11 -1.81
N PRO A 35 35.40 4.24 -0.51
CA PRO A 35 34.65 5.39 -0.01
C PRO A 35 35.47 6.68 -0.04
N MET A 36 36.81 6.56 -0.05
CA MET A 36 37.70 7.67 -0.33
C MET A 36 38.18 7.56 -1.79
N ILE A 37 38.25 8.69 -2.48
CA ILE A 37 38.61 8.71 -3.91
C ILE A 37 40.02 8.13 -4.13
N GLU A 38 40.90 8.34 -3.19
CA GLU A 38 42.27 7.84 -3.18
C GLU A 38 42.36 6.31 -3.14
N ASP A 39 41.32 5.63 -2.61
CA ASP A 39 41.27 4.16 -2.54
C ASP A 39 40.92 3.53 -3.88
N ILE A 40 40.57 4.30 -4.92
CA ILE A 40 40.16 3.80 -6.25
C ILE A 40 41.33 3.08 -6.95
N GLU A 41 42.55 3.55 -6.75
CA GLU A 41 43.74 2.95 -7.35
C GLU A 41 43.99 1.50 -6.91
N ASP A 42 43.49 1.11 -5.73
CA ASP A 42 43.61 -0.24 -5.19
C ASP A 42 42.56 -1.23 -5.75
N LEU A 43 41.63 -0.76 -6.57
CA LEU A 43 40.57 -1.60 -7.16
C LEU A 43 41.05 -2.30 -8.46
N GLU A 44 40.53 -3.49 -8.71
CA GLU A 44 40.75 -4.23 -9.95
C GLU A 44 39.52 -4.03 -10.89
N LEU A 45 39.53 -2.95 -11.69
CA LEU A 45 38.43 -2.54 -12.55
C LEU A 45 38.72 -2.65 -14.06
N GLN A 46 39.68 -3.48 -14.47
CA GLN A 46 39.97 -3.69 -15.88
C GLN A 46 38.79 -4.34 -16.62
N ASN A 47 38.46 -3.84 -17.83
CA ASN A 47 37.34 -4.30 -18.65
C ASN A 47 35.98 -4.21 -17.93
N ASN A 48 35.72 -3.14 -17.20
CA ASN A 48 34.42 -2.89 -16.60
C ASN A 48 33.66 -1.79 -17.35
N ALA A 49 32.34 -1.98 -17.43
CA ALA A 49 31.38 -0.94 -17.77
C ALA A 49 30.72 -0.45 -16.49
N VAL A 50 30.79 0.85 -16.22
CA VAL A 50 30.31 1.44 -14.98
C VAL A 50 29.00 2.18 -15.21
N ASP A 51 27.91 1.69 -14.62
CA ASP A 51 26.65 2.41 -14.63
C ASP A 51 26.66 3.54 -13.61
N ILE A 52 26.38 4.75 -14.11
CA ILE A 52 26.40 5.98 -13.31
C ILE A 52 24.99 6.52 -13.01
N THR A 53 23.94 5.89 -13.52
CA THR A 53 22.56 6.38 -13.48
C THR A 53 22.09 6.70 -12.06
N ASN A 54 22.16 5.74 -11.16
CA ASN A 54 21.59 5.89 -9.80
C ASN A 54 22.38 6.88 -8.94
N VAL A 55 23.71 6.93 -9.09
CA VAL A 55 24.56 7.92 -8.41
C VAL A 55 24.29 9.32 -8.94
N PHE A 56 24.16 9.46 -10.28
CA PHE A 56 23.80 10.74 -10.87
C PHE A 56 22.43 11.20 -10.41
N TYR A 57 21.46 10.30 -10.36
CA TYR A 57 20.11 10.60 -9.89
C TYR A 57 20.13 11.20 -8.47
N ASP A 58 20.79 10.53 -7.51
CA ASP A 58 20.91 11.04 -6.14
C ASP A 58 21.63 12.41 -6.10
N THR A 59 22.75 12.55 -6.80
CA THR A 59 23.54 13.78 -6.78
C THR A 59 22.83 14.96 -7.45
N PHE A 60 21.99 14.70 -8.46
CA PHE A 60 21.26 15.71 -9.19
C PHE A 60 20.04 16.24 -8.42
N TYR A 61 19.27 15.33 -7.81
CA TYR A 61 18.00 15.67 -7.18
C TYR A 61 18.09 15.99 -5.68
N SER A 62 19.08 15.44 -4.95
CA SER A 62 19.12 15.54 -3.49
C SER A 62 20.23 16.39 -2.91
N ASN A 63 21.39 16.54 -3.57
CA ASN A 63 22.56 17.09 -2.88
C ASN A 63 23.42 18.09 -3.68
N LYS A 64 23.55 19.32 -3.16
CA LYS A 64 24.36 20.39 -3.75
C LYS A 64 25.88 20.08 -3.81
N TYR A 65 26.38 19.24 -2.91
CA TYR A 65 27.81 18.86 -2.84
C TYR A 65 28.15 17.59 -3.65
N GLY A 66 27.14 16.76 -3.95
CA GLY A 66 27.34 15.50 -4.66
C GLY A 66 27.82 15.65 -6.10
N LYS A 67 27.46 16.76 -6.78
CA LYS A 67 27.84 16.98 -8.19
C LYS A 67 29.36 17.00 -8.41
N SER A 68 30.11 17.69 -7.56
CA SER A 68 31.57 17.69 -7.67
C SER A 68 32.20 16.36 -7.25
N LEU A 69 31.55 15.61 -6.39
CA LEU A 69 32.02 14.29 -5.98
C LEU A 69 31.90 13.27 -7.12
N LEU A 70 30.75 13.23 -7.80
CA LEU A 70 30.55 12.35 -8.96
C LEU A 70 31.58 12.64 -10.06
N GLU A 71 31.80 13.91 -10.39
CA GLU A 71 32.82 14.33 -11.37
C GLU A 71 34.22 13.83 -10.99
N ARG A 72 34.60 13.97 -9.72
CA ARG A 72 35.90 13.52 -9.23
C ARG A 72 36.04 11.99 -9.30
N TYR A 73 34.97 11.21 -8.98
CA TYR A 73 35.01 9.75 -9.14
C TYR A 73 35.21 9.35 -10.61
N ILE A 74 34.51 10.00 -11.55
CA ILE A 74 34.66 9.70 -12.97
C ILE A 74 36.06 10.05 -13.48
N LEU A 75 36.63 11.21 -13.07
CA LEU A 75 37.96 11.60 -13.46
C LEU A 75 39.03 10.65 -12.90
N GLU A 76 38.94 10.28 -11.64
CA GLU A 76 39.88 9.35 -10.99
C GLU A 76 39.80 7.94 -11.60
N LEU A 77 38.60 7.47 -11.93
CA LEU A 77 38.40 6.22 -12.66
C LEU A 77 39.04 6.28 -14.05
N ASN A 78 38.92 7.40 -14.76
CA ASN A 78 39.54 7.59 -16.07
C ASN A 78 41.05 7.59 -16.02
N ASP A 79 41.62 8.19 -14.98
CA ASP A 79 43.09 8.29 -14.80
C ASP A 79 43.69 6.93 -14.45
N ASN A 80 43.04 6.15 -13.58
CA ASN A 80 43.54 4.84 -13.13
C ASN A 80 43.15 3.68 -14.10
N PHE A 81 42.01 3.78 -14.79
CA PHE A 81 41.47 2.71 -15.65
C PHE A 81 41.03 3.27 -17.01
N PRO A 82 41.93 3.58 -17.94
CA PRO A 82 41.62 4.25 -19.21
C PRO A 82 40.74 3.44 -20.18
N GLU A 83 40.54 2.16 -19.92
CA GLU A 83 39.68 1.27 -20.74
C GLU A 83 38.24 1.13 -20.20
N ILE A 84 37.95 1.78 -19.07
CA ILE A 84 36.56 1.79 -18.53
C ILE A 84 35.64 2.50 -19.52
N VAL A 85 34.42 1.93 -19.65
CA VAL A 85 33.31 2.58 -20.35
C VAL A 85 32.19 2.86 -19.35
N TYR A 86 31.33 3.81 -19.68
CA TYR A 86 30.24 4.22 -18.79
C TYR A 86 28.87 3.94 -19.43
N THR A 87 27.87 3.71 -18.59
CA THR A 87 26.49 3.58 -19.03
C THR A 87 25.57 4.53 -18.25
N ILE A 88 24.54 5.06 -18.92
CA ILE A 88 23.54 5.93 -18.32
C ILE A 88 22.17 5.71 -18.95
N ASP A 89 21.12 5.77 -18.12
CA ASP A 89 19.73 5.74 -18.60
C ASP A 89 19.41 6.94 -19.50
N SER A 90 18.67 6.72 -20.59
CA SER A 90 18.32 7.72 -21.59
C SER A 90 17.53 8.91 -21.00
N ASN A 91 16.71 8.66 -19.98
CA ASN A 91 15.95 9.70 -19.28
C ASN A 91 16.86 10.71 -18.57
N GLU A 92 18.04 10.27 -18.13
CA GLU A 92 19.00 11.12 -17.39
C GLU A 92 20.11 11.70 -18.28
N LYS A 93 20.29 11.22 -19.51
CA LYS A 93 21.30 11.69 -20.46
C LYS A 93 21.37 13.21 -20.56
N ASN A 94 20.24 13.86 -20.86
CA ASN A 94 20.20 15.31 -21.08
C ASN A 94 20.53 16.10 -19.82
N ASN A 95 20.08 15.63 -18.66
CA ASN A 95 20.40 16.22 -17.37
C ASN A 95 21.89 16.08 -17.04
N PHE A 96 22.45 14.90 -17.30
CA PHE A 96 23.86 14.60 -17.08
C PHE A 96 24.76 15.48 -17.94
N LEU A 97 24.54 15.54 -19.25
CA LEU A 97 25.34 16.36 -20.17
C LEU A 97 25.20 17.87 -19.90
N LYS A 98 24.06 18.31 -19.38
CA LYS A 98 23.88 19.69 -18.94
C LYS A 98 24.70 20.04 -17.70
N VAL A 99 24.89 19.09 -16.79
CA VAL A 99 25.68 19.28 -15.55
C VAL A 99 27.16 19.11 -15.82
N TYR A 100 27.54 18.14 -16.67
CA TYR A 100 28.92 17.76 -16.95
C TYR A 100 29.23 17.80 -18.45
N PRO A 101 29.19 18.97 -19.10
CA PRO A 101 29.30 19.11 -20.55
C PRO A 101 30.68 18.77 -21.12
N PHE A 102 31.68 18.60 -20.27
CA PHE A 102 33.07 18.35 -20.68
C PHE A 102 33.63 16.99 -20.26
N LEU A 103 32.79 16.11 -19.65
CA LEU A 103 33.27 14.78 -19.25
C LEU A 103 33.35 13.79 -20.43
N PHE A 104 32.50 13.96 -21.45
CA PHE A 104 32.47 13.13 -22.64
C PHE A 104 32.35 14.00 -23.89
N GLU A 105 33.11 13.69 -24.93
CA GLU A 105 32.99 14.35 -26.23
C GLU A 105 31.77 13.79 -26.99
N HIS A 106 31.23 14.53 -27.95
CA HIS A 106 30.00 14.16 -28.65
C HIS A 106 30.12 12.83 -29.43
N ASP A 107 31.29 12.54 -29.96
CA ASP A 107 31.64 11.31 -30.70
C ASP A 107 31.95 10.11 -29.79
N GLU A 108 32.01 10.31 -28.48
CA GLU A 108 32.17 9.26 -27.48
C GLU A 108 30.85 8.80 -26.85
N ILE A 109 29.71 9.36 -27.28
CA ILE A 109 28.38 9.05 -26.78
C ILE A 109 27.65 8.13 -27.77
N PHE A 110 27.32 6.92 -27.33
CA PHE A 110 26.67 5.87 -28.13
C PHE A 110 25.26 5.63 -27.64
N GLU A 111 24.26 5.69 -28.51
CA GLU A 111 22.87 5.38 -28.19
C GLU A 111 22.53 3.95 -28.56
N CYS A 112 22.21 3.13 -27.56
CA CYS A 112 21.68 1.78 -27.76
C CYS A 112 20.17 1.90 -28.00
N LEU A 113 19.74 1.98 -29.26
CA LEU A 113 18.33 2.05 -29.64
C LEU A 113 17.78 0.66 -29.96
N THR A 114 16.52 0.42 -29.61
CA THR A 114 15.80 -0.79 -30.04
C THR A 114 15.70 -0.82 -31.56
N THR A 115 16.42 -1.72 -32.22
CA THR A 115 16.22 -2.00 -33.64
C THR A 115 15.00 -2.90 -33.81
N ASN A 116 13.98 -2.47 -34.54
CA ASN A 116 12.78 -3.22 -34.92
C ASN A 116 13.06 -4.41 -35.85
N GLU A 117 14.12 -5.15 -35.63
CA GLU A 117 14.41 -6.39 -36.35
C GLU A 117 14.40 -7.57 -35.39
N THR A 118 13.24 -8.23 -35.29
CA THR A 118 13.11 -9.58 -34.72
C THR A 118 13.92 -10.56 -35.54
N LYS A 119 15.19 -10.76 -35.21
CA LYS A 119 15.95 -11.95 -35.58
C LYS A 119 16.00 -12.88 -34.39
N THR A 120 15.17 -13.91 -34.43
CA THR A 120 15.36 -15.14 -33.67
C THR A 120 16.72 -15.71 -33.99
N THR A 121 17.69 -15.49 -33.15
CA THR A 121 18.96 -16.22 -33.14
C THR A 121 19.12 -16.88 -31.77
N ASP A 122 19.50 -18.16 -31.81
CA ASP A 122 19.76 -19.04 -30.69
C ASP A 122 20.54 -18.32 -29.61
N VAL A 123 20.01 -18.39 -28.39
CA VAL A 123 20.59 -17.82 -27.18
C VAL A 123 21.74 -18.73 -26.75
N GLU A 124 22.94 -18.54 -27.32
CA GLU A 124 24.16 -18.91 -26.61
C GLU A 124 24.21 -18.08 -25.34
N GLU A 125 24.41 -18.74 -24.18
CA GLU A 125 24.57 -18.09 -22.89
C GLU A 125 25.63 -16.98 -23.03
N LEU A 126 25.16 -15.73 -23.06
CA LEU A 126 26.01 -14.56 -23.02
C LEU A 126 26.83 -14.60 -21.72
N LYS A 127 28.14 -14.73 -21.84
CA LYS A 127 29.11 -14.69 -20.74
C LYS A 127 29.27 -13.28 -20.13
N THR A 128 28.24 -12.45 -20.15
CA THR A 128 28.23 -11.20 -19.40
C THR A 128 28.11 -11.53 -17.93
N THR A 129 29.23 -11.61 -17.24
CA THR A 129 29.26 -11.66 -15.79
C THR A 129 28.86 -10.28 -15.24
N LEU A 130 27.57 -10.06 -15.09
CA LEU A 130 27.07 -8.96 -14.29
C LEU A 130 27.56 -9.17 -12.86
N PHE A 131 28.11 -8.11 -12.26
CA PHE A 131 28.56 -8.16 -10.89
C PHE A 131 27.31 -8.18 -9.99
N ASN A 132 27.04 -9.32 -9.36
CA ASN A 132 25.99 -9.51 -8.37
C ASN A 132 24.54 -9.40 -8.87
N ILE A 133 24.17 -10.07 -9.96
CA ILE A 133 22.78 -10.28 -10.26
C ILE A 133 22.18 -11.20 -9.20
N ASN A 134 21.15 -10.68 -8.55
CA ASN A 134 20.39 -11.41 -7.57
C ASN A 134 19.13 -12.01 -8.23
N THR A 135 18.90 -13.29 -8.00
CA THR A 135 17.62 -13.89 -8.33
C THR A 135 16.56 -13.40 -7.35
N VAL A 136 15.45 -12.89 -7.87
CA VAL A 136 14.31 -12.45 -7.08
C VAL A 136 13.23 -13.51 -7.12
N TYR A 137 12.70 -13.86 -5.97
CA TYR A 137 11.57 -14.76 -5.88
C TYR A 137 10.28 -13.95 -5.88
N THR A 138 9.39 -14.22 -6.83
CA THR A 138 8.11 -13.52 -6.94
C THR A 138 7.01 -14.30 -6.24
N TYR A 139 6.08 -13.57 -5.59
CA TYR A 139 4.89 -14.14 -4.98
C TYR A 139 3.63 -13.39 -5.43
N PRO A 140 2.48 -14.09 -5.58
CA PRO A 140 1.24 -13.47 -5.99
C PRO A 140 0.65 -12.69 -4.83
N ASN A 141 0.38 -11.46 -4.99
CA ASN A 141 -0.31 -10.46 -4.17
C ASN A 141 -0.15 -10.51 -2.61
N ARG A 142 -0.68 -9.48 -1.89
CA ARG A 142 -0.55 -9.30 -0.43
C ARG A 142 -1.09 -10.45 0.43
N GLU A 143 -2.02 -11.25 -0.05
CA GLU A 143 -2.51 -12.43 0.66
C GLU A 143 -1.44 -13.52 0.79
N GLY A 144 -0.46 -13.54 -0.11
CA GLY A 144 0.74 -14.37 0.00
C GLY A 144 1.56 -14.07 1.26
N ILE A 145 1.66 -12.80 1.67
CA ILE A 145 2.44 -12.39 2.86
C ILE A 145 1.88 -13.02 4.15
N SER A 146 0.57 -13.20 4.26
CA SER A 146 0.00 -13.86 5.44
C SER A 146 0.44 -15.30 5.59
N LYS A 147 0.78 -15.98 4.50
CA LYS A 147 1.33 -17.34 4.48
C LYS A 147 2.79 -17.38 4.92
N PHE A 148 3.52 -16.27 4.81
CA PHE A 148 4.90 -16.12 5.30
C PHE A 148 5.01 -15.94 6.83
N LYS A 149 3.91 -15.74 7.56
CA LYS A 149 3.93 -15.56 9.02
C LYS A 149 4.56 -16.74 9.78
N ASN A 150 4.69 -17.88 9.16
CA ASN A 150 5.34 -19.07 9.74
C ASN A 150 6.84 -19.18 9.40
N PHE A 151 7.40 -18.20 8.67
CA PHE A 151 8.81 -18.18 8.32
C PHE A 151 9.53 -17.10 9.14
N ASP A 152 10.26 -17.51 10.15
CA ASP A 152 11.02 -16.61 11.03
C ASP A 152 12.21 -15.93 10.32
N ASN A 153 12.57 -16.41 9.12
CA ASN A 153 13.71 -15.93 8.32
C ASN A 153 13.33 -14.99 7.18
N ILE A 154 12.10 -14.44 7.16
CA ILE A 154 11.67 -13.44 6.18
C ILE A 154 11.58 -12.06 6.84
N PHE A 155 12.25 -11.08 6.25
CA PHE A 155 12.33 -9.71 6.74
C PHE A 155 11.83 -8.73 5.69
N ASN A 156 11.03 -7.76 6.07
CA ASN A 156 10.81 -6.59 5.23
C ASN A 156 12.10 -5.75 5.18
N PHE A 157 12.44 -5.21 4.01
CA PHE A 157 13.63 -4.37 3.84
C PHE A 157 13.69 -3.24 4.88
N THR A 158 12.56 -2.59 5.17
CA THR A 158 12.47 -1.51 6.15
C THR A 158 12.77 -1.93 7.59
N GLN A 159 12.54 -3.19 7.96
CA GLN A 159 12.87 -3.72 9.30
C GLN A 159 14.38 -3.87 9.54
N LEU A 160 15.14 -3.92 8.46
CA LEU A 160 16.60 -4.06 8.50
C LEU A 160 17.32 -2.71 8.56
N ILE A 161 16.62 -1.60 8.36
CA ILE A 161 17.21 -0.26 8.38
C ILE A 161 17.29 0.24 9.83
N LYS A 162 18.51 0.63 10.28
CA LYS A 162 18.72 1.16 11.65
C LYS A 162 18.17 2.58 11.81
N ASP A 163 18.26 3.42 10.78
CA ASP A 163 17.76 4.80 10.77
C ASP A 163 16.95 5.06 9.51
N PRO A 164 15.62 4.90 9.55
CA PRO A 164 14.76 5.10 8.39
C PRO A 164 14.63 6.56 7.94
N ASN A 165 15.03 7.53 8.77
CA ASN A 165 15.00 8.96 8.45
C ASN A 165 16.35 9.48 7.91
N GLY A 166 17.39 8.65 7.94
CA GLY A 166 18.70 8.98 7.40
C GLY A 166 18.70 9.08 5.88
N SER A 167 19.63 9.88 5.34
CA SER A 167 19.89 9.95 3.90
C SER A 167 20.66 8.74 3.36
N ILE A 168 21.25 7.94 4.23
CA ILE A 168 22.00 6.72 3.90
C ILE A 168 21.45 5.57 4.76
N PHE A 169 21.05 4.49 4.12
CA PHE A 169 20.56 3.33 4.84
C PHE A 169 21.70 2.51 5.45
N ASN A 170 21.67 2.38 6.77
CA ASN A 170 22.52 1.46 7.51
C ASN A 170 21.72 0.22 7.89
N ILE A 171 22.19 -0.95 7.46
CA ILE A 171 21.53 -2.22 7.75
C ILE A 171 21.97 -2.77 9.11
N ASP A 172 21.02 -3.33 9.81
CA ASP A 172 21.22 -4.10 11.03
C ASP A 172 21.57 -5.56 10.72
N PHE A 173 22.84 -5.81 10.42
CA PHE A 173 23.33 -7.16 10.13
C PHE A 173 23.21 -8.12 11.32
N ASP A 174 23.11 -7.61 12.55
CA ASP A 174 23.00 -8.44 13.74
C ASP A 174 21.67 -9.21 13.76
N LYS A 175 20.61 -8.62 13.18
CA LYS A 175 19.32 -9.31 13.01
C LYS A 175 19.37 -10.50 12.06
N LEU A 176 20.30 -10.50 11.12
CA LEU A 176 20.46 -11.52 10.10
C LEU A 176 21.42 -12.64 10.50
N SER A 177 22.26 -12.42 11.53
CA SER A 177 23.34 -13.32 11.92
C SER A 177 22.87 -14.69 12.46
N ASN A 178 21.60 -14.80 12.86
CA ASN A 178 21.02 -16.02 13.45
C ASN A 178 20.47 -17.01 12.42
N TYR A 179 20.56 -16.70 11.12
CA TYR A 179 19.94 -17.48 10.06
C TYR A 179 20.99 -17.96 9.05
N GLU A 180 20.94 -19.23 8.68
CA GLU A 180 21.82 -19.77 7.62
C GLU A 180 21.38 -19.27 6.24
N GLU A 181 20.09 -19.06 6.02
CA GLU A 181 19.48 -18.50 4.83
C GLU A 181 18.32 -17.58 5.23
N TYR A 182 18.21 -16.41 4.59
CA TYR A 182 17.12 -15.49 4.87
C TYR A 182 16.64 -14.77 3.62
N TYR A 183 15.38 -14.32 3.67
CA TYR A 183 14.69 -13.65 2.60
C TYR A 183 14.43 -12.20 2.97
N ILE A 184 14.63 -11.28 2.01
CA ILE A 184 14.34 -9.85 2.18
C ILE A 184 13.22 -9.48 1.19
N ASP A 185 12.06 -9.08 1.72
CA ASP A 185 10.95 -8.59 0.91
C ASP A 185 11.15 -7.12 0.53
N LEU A 186 11.19 -6.85 -0.77
CA LEU A 186 11.42 -5.54 -1.37
C LEU A 186 10.13 -4.79 -1.71
N THR A 187 8.96 -5.38 -1.51
CA THR A 187 7.68 -4.81 -1.91
C THR A 187 7.46 -3.40 -1.34
N SER A 188 7.66 -3.24 -0.04
CA SER A 188 7.51 -1.93 0.62
C SER A 188 8.60 -0.92 0.22
N LEU A 189 9.78 -1.40 -0.15
CA LEU A 189 10.86 -0.55 -0.66
C LEU A 189 10.47 0.08 -2.00
N ILE A 190 9.92 -0.68 -2.93
CA ILE A 190 9.52 -0.17 -4.24
C ILE A 190 8.43 0.91 -4.10
N ASP A 191 7.45 0.70 -3.23
CA ASP A 191 6.43 1.72 -2.95
C ASP A 191 7.04 3.00 -2.35
N LEU A 192 8.10 2.89 -1.53
CA LEU A 192 8.84 4.04 -1.03
C LEU A 192 9.63 4.75 -2.14
N LEU A 193 10.31 4.02 -3.02
CA LEU A 193 11.14 4.59 -4.09
C LEU A 193 10.33 5.29 -5.17
N LYS A 194 9.07 4.90 -5.40
CA LYS A 194 8.15 5.64 -6.27
C LYS A 194 7.91 7.08 -5.79
N ILE A 195 8.03 7.32 -4.48
CA ILE A 195 7.82 8.63 -3.85
C ILE A 195 9.15 9.35 -3.60
N ARG A 196 10.20 8.60 -3.22
CA ARG A 196 11.50 9.10 -2.79
C ARG A 196 12.63 8.49 -3.61
N LYS A 197 12.68 8.87 -4.88
CA LYS A 197 13.69 8.36 -5.83
C LYS A 197 15.13 8.69 -5.42
N GLU A 198 15.35 9.74 -4.62
CA GLU A 198 16.65 10.09 -4.08
C GLU A 198 17.28 9.00 -3.18
N LEU A 199 16.51 8.00 -2.79
CA LEU A 199 17.02 6.88 -1.98
C LEU A 199 17.56 5.71 -2.81
N ILE A 200 17.43 5.75 -4.14
CA ILE A 200 17.83 4.65 -5.03
C ILE A 200 19.33 4.31 -4.84
N PHE A 201 20.20 5.31 -4.81
CA PHE A 201 21.63 5.12 -4.57
C PHE A 201 21.92 4.40 -3.24
N SER A 202 21.25 4.83 -2.16
CA SER A 202 21.41 4.20 -0.84
C SER A 202 20.95 2.74 -0.85
N CYS A 203 19.86 2.42 -1.57
CA CYS A 203 19.38 1.05 -1.72
C CYS A 203 20.36 0.18 -2.50
N GLU A 204 20.88 0.68 -3.61
CA GLU A 204 21.85 -0.03 -4.43
C GLU A 204 23.14 -0.34 -3.65
N SER A 205 23.65 0.62 -2.88
CA SER A 205 24.77 0.43 -1.96
C SER A 205 24.49 -0.68 -0.93
N VAL A 206 23.26 -0.77 -0.44
CA VAL A 206 22.82 -1.82 0.48
C VAL A 206 22.78 -3.17 -0.21
N PHE A 207 22.21 -3.27 -1.41
CA PHE A 207 22.18 -4.52 -2.18
C PHE A 207 23.59 -5.04 -2.45
N TYR A 208 24.52 -4.15 -2.77
CA TYR A 208 25.92 -4.53 -2.93
C TYR A 208 26.53 -5.09 -1.64
N LYS A 209 26.32 -4.47 -0.48
CA LYS A 209 26.78 -4.99 0.81
C LYS A 209 26.16 -6.33 1.17
N LEU A 210 24.87 -6.51 0.84
CA LEU A 210 24.14 -7.77 1.08
C LEU A 210 24.62 -8.88 0.15
N SER A 211 24.96 -8.59 -1.11
CA SER A 211 25.41 -9.59 -2.08
C SER A 211 26.74 -10.24 -1.71
N LYS A 212 27.56 -9.59 -0.86
CA LYS A 212 28.76 -10.21 -0.28
C LYS A 212 28.44 -11.28 0.77
N LYS A 213 27.16 -11.41 1.15
CA LYS A 213 26.66 -12.44 2.04
C LYS A 213 25.98 -13.53 1.19
N ASN A 214 26.55 -14.74 1.12
CA ASN A 214 26.11 -15.81 0.20
C ASN A 214 24.74 -16.43 0.51
N ASN A 215 24.03 -15.94 1.52
CA ASN A 215 22.78 -16.54 2.04
C ASN A 215 21.56 -15.61 1.95
N VAL A 216 21.65 -14.53 1.18
CA VAL A 216 20.55 -13.59 0.96
C VAL A 216 19.73 -14.00 -0.24
N LYS A 217 18.41 -14.07 -0.07
CA LYS A 217 17.43 -14.19 -1.15
C LYS A 217 16.46 -13.01 -1.10
N TYR A 218 15.98 -12.59 -2.24
CA TYR A 218 15.06 -11.46 -2.33
C TYR A 218 13.67 -11.92 -2.72
N LEU A 219 12.66 -11.31 -2.12
CA LEU A 219 11.25 -11.52 -2.43
C LEU A 219 10.64 -10.23 -2.94
N ILE A 220 9.70 -10.34 -3.87
CA ILE A 220 8.90 -9.22 -4.34
C ILE A 220 7.53 -9.69 -4.81
N ARG A 221 6.53 -8.84 -4.67
CA ARG A 221 5.23 -9.07 -5.27
C ARG A 221 5.33 -9.03 -6.79
N GLU A 222 4.71 -10.00 -7.45
CA GLU A 222 4.85 -10.26 -8.90
C GLU A 222 4.58 -9.01 -9.76
N ASP A 223 3.56 -8.21 -9.40
CA ASP A 223 3.19 -6.97 -10.11
C ASP A 223 4.18 -5.81 -9.95
N LEU A 224 5.19 -5.94 -9.09
CA LEU A 224 6.23 -4.93 -8.86
C LEU A 224 7.60 -5.33 -9.43
N PHE A 225 7.73 -6.51 -10.01
CA PHE A 225 9.01 -6.98 -10.52
C PHE A 225 9.55 -6.09 -11.64
N ASP A 226 8.70 -5.69 -12.59
CA ASP A 226 9.10 -4.80 -13.69
C ASP A 226 9.59 -3.44 -13.17
N VAL A 227 8.93 -2.90 -12.13
CA VAL A 227 9.35 -1.64 -11.50
C VAL A 227 10.68 -1.80 -10.74
N LEU A 228 10.91 -2.95 -10.11
CA LEU A 228 12.20 -3.24 -9.47
C LEU A 228 13.34 -3.26 -10.50
N THR A 229 13.15 -3.90 -11.63
CA THR A 229 14.15 -3.98 -12.71
C THR A 229 14.35 -2.64 -13.40
N GLU A 230 13.34 -1.77 -13.46
CA GLU A 230 13.49 -0.38 -13.91
C GLU A 230 14.41 0.43 -12.98
N PHE A 231 14.26 0.31 -11.66
CA PHE A 231 15.13 1.03 -10.71
C PHE A 231 16.53 0.44 -10.58
N PHE A 232 16.66 -0.89 -10.72
CA PHE A 232 17.90 -1.62 -10.45
C PHE A 232 18.22 -2.64 -11.55
N PRO A 233 18.37 -2.21 -12.81
CA PRO A 233 18.49 -3.11 -13.96
C PRO A 233 19.76 -3.97 -13.95
N PHE A 234 20.77 -3.58 -13.17
CA PHE A 234 22.03 -4.31 -13.05
C PHE A 234 22.15 -5.11 -11.72
N ASN A 235 21.13 -5.03 -10.86
CA ASN A 235 21.08 -5.79 -9.61
C ASN A 235 20.10 -6.96 -9.68
N PHE A 236 19.03 -6.83 -10.50
CA PHE A 236 17.94 -7.81 -10.62
C PHE A 236 17.52 -7.94 -12.08
N ASP A 237 17.72 -9.11 -12.69
CA ASP A 237 17.30 -9.36 -14.08
C ASP A 237 16.49 -10.65 -14.24
N LYS A 238 16.45 -11.51 -13.22
CA LYS A 238 15.76 -12.81 -13.25
C LYS A 238 14.81 -12.95 -12.08
N SER A 239 13.59 -13.39 -12.39
CA SER A 239 12.63 -13.79 -11.37
C SER A 239 12.38 -15.29 -11.38
N GLN A 240 12.14 -15.85 -10.21
CA GLN A 240 11.67 -17.22 -10.03
C GLN A 240 10.44 -17.19 -9.12
N LYS A 241 9.48 -18.09 -9.36
CA LYS A 241 8.35 -18.21 -8.45
C LYS A 241 8.85 -18.80 -7.13
N PHE A 242 8.40 -18.21 -6.03
CA PHE A 242 8.73 -18.68 -4.69
C PHE A 242 7.97 -19.99 -4.40
N ASN A 243 8.69 -21.09 -4.31
CA ASN A 243 8.15 -22.44 -4.08
C ASN A 243 8.09 -22.83 -2.59
N GLY A 244 8.18 -21.87 -1.68
CA GLY A 244 8.05 -22.09 -0.22
C GLY A 244 6.62 -22.39 0.24
N PHE A 245 5.67 -22.50 -0.69
CA PHE A 245 4.31 -22.95 -0.46
C PHE A 245 4.22 -24.44 -0.86
N ASP A 246 3.63 -25.29 -0.01
CA ASP A 246 3.33 -26.67 -0.37
C ASP A 246 2.61 -26.70 -1.72
N GLU A 247 3.13 -27.48 -2.67
CA GLU A 247 2.62 -27.54 -4.05
C GLU A 247 1.13 -27.93 -4.13
N ASP A 248 0.60 -28.61 -3.13
CA ASP A 248 -0.82 -28.95 -3.01
C ASP A 248 -1.74 -27.73 -2.77
N SER A 249 -1.17 -26.54 -2.41
CA SER A 249 -1.91 -25.30 -2.25
C SER A 249 -1.70 -24.29 -3.39
N VAL A 250 -0.76 -24.52 -4.31
CA VAL A 250 -0.30 -23.55 -5.35
C VAL A 250 -0.83 -23.90 -6.75
N LEU A 251 -1.33 -25.13 -6.98
CA LEU A 251 -1.82 -25.54 -8.30
C LEU A 251 -3.17 -24.90 -8.73
N THR A 252 -3.67 -23.89 -8.00
CA THR A 252 -4.91 -23.20 -8.34
C THR A 252 -4.84 -21.67 -8.39
N SER A 253 -3.66 -21.00 -8.37
CA SER A 253 -3.62 -19.53 -8.29
C SER A 253 -3.22 -18.77 -9.54
N SER A 254 -2.97 -19.41 -10.64
CA SER A 254 -2.97 -18.77 -11.96
C SER A 254 -4.28 -19.11 -12.67
N LEU A 255 -5.30 -18.25 -12.57
CA LEU A 255 -6.61 -18.29 -13.23
C LEU A 255 -7.74 -19.09 -12.56
N ASP A 256 -7.53 -19.74 -11.40
CA ASP A 256 -8.63 -20.29 -10.61
C ASP A 256 -8.56 -19.82 -9.15
N ILE A 257 -8.87 -18.55 -8.90
CA ILE A 257 -9.65 -18.26 -7.70
C ILE A 257 -11.03 -18.80 -8.07
N SER A 258 -11.28 -20.05 -7.68
CA SER A 258 -12.54 -20.70 -7.97
C SER A 258 -13.67 -19.78 -7.48
N CYS A 259 -14.81 -19.77 -8.17
CA CYS A 259 -16.02 -19.12 -7.68
C CYS A 259 -16.24 -19.42 -6.20
N GLU A 260 -15.89 -20.62 -5.74
CA GLU A 260 -15.94 -21.06 -4.35
C GLU A 260 -15.12 -20.21 -3.37
N THR A 261 -13.95 -19.70 -3.74
CA THR A 261 -13.12 -18.87 -2.82
C THR A 261 -13.74 -17.48 -2.66
N ILE A 262 -14.18 -16.86 -3.78
CA ILE A 262 -14.89 -15.57 -3.76
C ILE A 262 -16.16 -15.69 -2.93
N GLU A 263 -16.91 -16.77 -3.14
CA GLU A 263 -18.13 -17.04 -2.40
C GLU A 263 -17.87 -17.28 -0.91
N LYS A 264 -16.90 -18.11 -0.55
CA LYS A 264 -16.56 -18.38 0.86
C LYS A 264 -16.19 -17.11 1.62
N GLU A 265 -15.37 -16.23 1.03
CA GLU A 265 -15.03 -14.94 1.64
C GLU A 265 -16.24 -14.05 1.78
N ALA A 266 -17.03 -13.90 0.70
CA ALA A 266 -18.23 -13.06 0.71
C ALA A 266 -19.26 -13.60 1.72
N TYR A 267 -19.53 -14.90 1.73
CA TYR A 267 -20.46 -15.52 2.69
C TYR A 267 -19.94 -15.40 4.14
N SER A 268 -18.64 -15.47 4.38
CA SER A 268 -18.09 -15.22 5.72
C SER A 268 -18.40 -13.81 6.21
N ILE A 269 -18.33 -12.80 5.33
CA ILE A 269 -18.68 -11.41 5.66
C ILE A 269 -20.20 -11.27 5.86
N ILE A 270 -21.00 -11.85 4.95
CA ILE A 270 -22.46 -11.82 5.00
C ILE A 270 -22.98 -12.45 6.30
N ASN A 271 -22.49 -13.61 6.65
CA ASN A 271 -22.88 -14.31 7.88
C ASN A 271 -22.51 -13.48 9.11
N HIS A 272 -21.32 -12.91 9.14
CA HIS A 272 -20.90 -12.04 10.24
C HIS A 272 -21.77 -10.78 10.38
N VAL A 273 -22.20 -10.17 9.27
CA VAL A 273 -23.16 -9.05 9.28
C VAL A 273 -24.52 -9.52 9.78
N ASN A 274 -25.01 -10.70 9.32
CA ASN A 274 -26.29 -11.25 9.74
C ASN A 274 -26.35 -11.52 11.26
N GLU A 275 -25.27 -11.99 11.85
CA GLU A 275 -25.15 -12.31 13.28
C GLU A 275 -25.01 -11.08 14.17
N ASN A 276 -24.33 -10.02 13.68
CA ASN A 276 -23.95 -8.89 14.52
C ASN A 276 -24.73 -7.61 14.26
N LEU A 277 -25.33 -7.41 13.08
CA LEU A 277 -26.26 -6.32 12.82
C LEU A 277 -27.68 -6.76 13.22
N GLN A 278 -28.30 -6.08 14.16
CA GLN A 278 -29.65 -6.40 14.59
C GLN A 278 -30.70 -5.76 13.65
N GLY A 279 -31.73 -6.53 13.28
CA GLY A 279 -32.79 -6.09 12.34
C GLY A 279 -32.28 -5.83 10.92
N HIS A 280 -33.01 -5.02 10.17
CA HIS A 280 -32.68 -4.62 8.79
C HIS A 280 -32.54 -5.78 7.81
N GLU A 281 -33.36 -6.81 7.91
CA GLU A 281 -33.25 -8.08 7.16
C GLU A 281 -33.26 -7.87 5.63
N ASP A 282 -34.11 -6.96 5.12
CA ASP A 282 -34.15 -6.63 3.69
C ASP A 282 -32.80 -6.03 3.23
N PHE A 283 -32.22 -5.15 4.05
CA PHE A 283 -30.90 -4.57 3.77
C PHE A 283 -29.80 -5.65 3.76
N LYS A 284 -29.80 -6.55 4.72
CA LYS A 284 -28.81 -7.64 4.81
C LYS A 284 -28.86 -8.54 3.57
N THR A 285 -30.07 -8.86 3.10
CA THR A 285 -30.27 -9.64 1.89
C THR A 285 -29.72 -8.93 0.65
N ASP A 286 -30.07 -7.66 0.48
CA ASP A 286 -29.59 -6.84 -0.63
C ASP A 286 -28.08 -6.62 -0.56
N PHE A 287 -27.53 -6.42 0.64
CA PHE A 287 -26.10 -6.30 0.85
C PHE A 287 -25.36 -7.58 0.43
N GLY A 288 -25.87 -8.75 0.83
CA GLY A 288 -25.27 -10.03 0.46
C GLY A 288 -25.18 -10.20 -1.06
N PHE A 289 -26.26 -9.91 -1.76
CA PHE A 289 -26.29 -9.97 -3.23
C PHE A 289 -25.32 -8.97 -3.88
N ASN A 290 -25.31 -7.71 -3.42
CA ASN A 290 -24.45 -6.68 -3.99
C ASN A 290 -22.97 -6.90 -3.65
N LEU A 291 -22.64 -7.46 -2.49
CA LEU A 291 -21.27 -7.84 -2.14
C LEU A 291 -20.74 -8.94 -3.07
N LEU A 292 -21.51 -10.00 -3.30
CA LEU A 292 -21.16 -11.06 -4.25
C LEU A 292 -20.99 -10.51 -5.66
N LYS A 293 -21.97 -9.74 -6.14
CA LYS A 293 -21.91 -9.07 -7.45
C LYS A 293 -20.66 -8.19 -7.58
N PHE A 294 -20.35 -7.40 -6.55
CA PHE A 294 -19.15 -6.57 -6.54
C PHE A 294 -17.88 -7.42 -6.63
N ARG A 295 -17.75 -8.48 -5.83
CA ARG A 295 -16.57 -9.35 -5.84
C ARG A 295 -16.32 -9.96 -7.22
N TYR A 296 -17.36 -10.46 -7.89
CA TYR A 296 -17.23 -10.99 -9.26
C TYR A 296 -16.85 -9.92 -10.28
N LEU A 297 -17.55 -8.77 -10.27
CA LEU A 297 -17.28 -7.70 -11.24
C LEU A 297 -15.94 -7.01 -11.01
N ASN A 298 -15.46 -6.96 -9.78
CA ASN A 298 -14.14 -6.44 -9.43
C ASN A 298 -13.02 -7.33 -10.01
N LYS A 299 -13.17 -8.66 -9.94
CA LYS A 299 -12.19 -9.58 -10.53
C LYS A 299 -12.00 -9.42 -12.03
N ILE A 300 -13.04 -9.07 -12.75
CA ILE A 300 -12.97 -8.79 -14.20
C ILE A 300 -12.77 -7.29 -14.51
N ALA A 301 -12.32 -6.52 -13.52
CA ALA A 301 -12.02 -5.08 -13.59
C ALA A 301 -13.19 -4.19 -14.11
N ARG A 302 -14.44 -4.69 -14.04
CA ARG A 302 -15.64 -3.92 -14.44
C ARG A 302 -16.18 -3.01 -13.34
N ARG A 303 -15.83 -3.29 -12.07
CA ARG A 303 -16.25 -2.50 -10.93
C ARG A 303 -15.13 -2.39 -9.91
N LYS A 304 -14.63 -1.19 -9.70
CA LYS A 304 -13.49 -0.97 -8.80
C LYS A 304 -13.91 -0.86 -7.34
N ILE A 305 -15.04 -0.25 -7.05
CA ILE A 305 -15.53 0.01 -5.69
C ILE A 305 -16.97 -0.47 -5.49
N LEU A 306 -17.36 -0.70 -4.24
CA LEU A 306 -18.74 -0.86 -3.80
C LEU A 306 -19.16 0.34 -2.96
N SER A 307 -20.15 1.10 -3.40
CA SER A 307 -20.65 2.30 -2.74
C SER A 307 -22.02 2.08 -2.12
N ILE A 308 -22.13 2.33 -0.80
CA ILE A 308 -23.34 2.08 -0.01
C ILE A 308 -23.76 3.39 0.68
N PHE A 309 -24.98 3.85 0.43
CA PHE A 309 -25.52 5.04 1.08
C PHE A 309 -26.63 4.67 2.07
N LEU A 310 -26.41 4.96 3.35
CA LEU A 310 -27.32 4.63 4.45
C LEU A 310 -27.93 5.89 5.04
N CYS A 311 -29.23 6.04 4.90
CA CYS A 311 -30.03 7.11 5.50
C CYS A 311 -30.80 6.65 6.73
N GLY A 312 -31.22 7.59 7.57
CA GLY A 312 -32.12 7.32 8.70
C GLY A 312 -31.72 8.08 9.96
N LYS A 313 -32.58 8.08 10.96
CA LYS A 313 -32.36 8.80 12.22
C LYS A 313 -31.06 8.36 12.90
N SER A 314 -30.57 9.19 13.82
CA SER A 314 -29.41 8.83 14.65
C SER A 314 -29.70 7.60 15.50
N GLY A 315 -28.71 6.73 15.66
CA GLY A 315 -28.81 5.56 16.55
C GLY A 315 -29.54 4.34 15.98
N VAL A 316 -29.81 4.28 14.66
CA VAL A 316 -30.50 3.13 14.01
C VAL A 316 -29.55 2.06 13.47
N GLY A 317 -28.23 2.17 13.67
CA GLY A 317 -27.26 1.11 13.27
C GLY A 317 -26.41 1.42 12.04
N LYS A 318 -26.53 2.57 11.35
CA LYS A 318 -25.78 2.90 10.14
C LYS A 318 -24.25 2.80 10.29
N THR A 319 -23.71 3.49 11.28
CA THR A 319 -22.27 3.49 11.60
C THR A 319 -21.81 2.14 12.15
N GLU A 320 -22.71 1.42 12.82
CA GLU A 320 -22.47 0.08 13.36
C GLU A 320 -22.23 -0.94 12.25
N PHE A 321 -23.01 -0.88 11.17
CA PHE A 321 -22.80 -1.71 9.99
C PHE A 321 -21.37 -1.54 9.42
N ALA A 322 -20.92 -0.29 9.28
CA ALA A 322 -19.56 -0.03 8.78
C ALA A 322 -18.48 -0.58 9.73
N ARG A 323 -18.69 -0.50 11.05
CA ARG A 323 -17.81 -1.07 12.07
C ARG A 323 -17.74 -2.60 11.96
N ILE A 324 -18.89 -3.26 11.84
CA ILE A 324 -19.00 -4.72 11.72
C ILE A 324 -18.22 -5.23 10.50
N ILE A 325 -18.40 -4.60 9.33
CA ILE A 325 -17.68 -4.98 8.11
C ILE A 325 -16.17 -4.75 8.27
N SER A 326 -15.78 -3.56 8.74
CA SER A 326 -14.38 -3.21 8.91
C SER A 326 -13.65 -4.19 9.84
N GLN A 327 -14.26 -4.54 10.97
CA GLN A 327 -13.68 -5.49 11.93
C GLN A 327 -13.61 -6.91 11.36
N LYS A 328 -14.58 -7.34 10.56
CA LYS A 328 -14.56 -8.67 9.95
C LYS A 328 -13.48 -8.79 8.89
N MET A 329 -13.37 -7.78 8.02
CA MET A 329 -12.44 -7.81 6.90
C MET A 329 -11.00 -7.45 7.32
N TYR A 330 -10.86 -6.57 8.30
CA TYR A 330 -9.57 -6.01 8.73
C TYR A 330 -9.50 -5.89 10.26
N PRO A 331 -9.44 -7.02 11.00
CA PRO A 331 -9.59 -7.05 12.46
C PRO A 331 -8.49 -6.29 13.21
N ASN A 332 -7.31 -6.15 12.60
CA ASN A 332 -6.15 -5.51 13.21
C ASN A 332 -5.86 -4.10 12.66
N CYS A 333 -6.77 -3.55 11.85
CA CYS A 333 -6.57 -2.26 11.21
C CYS A 333 -7.53 -1.22 11.76
N GLU A 334 -7.04 0.00 11.92
CA GLU A 334 -7.90 1.13 12.23
C GLU A 334 -8.85 1.42 11.06
N GLN A 335 -10.12 1.62 11.37
CA GLN A 335 -11.14 1.95 10.37
C GLN A 335 -10.86 3.33 9.76
N ILE A 336 -10.86 3.41 8.43
CA ILE A 336 -10.80 4.70 7.73
C ILE A 336 -12.16 5.38 7.89
N LYS A 337 -12.22 6.39 8.76
CA LYS A 337 -13.45 7.17 9.04
C LYS A 337 -13.21 8.64 8.77
N LEU A 338 -14.11 9.25 7.99
CA LEU A 338 -14.22 10.70 7.78
C LEU A 338 -15.57 11.18 8.29
N ASN A 339 -15.58 12.21 9.11
CA ASN A 339 -16.82 12.77 9.66
C ASN A 339 -17.04 14.20 9.16
N PHE A 340 -17.99 14.37 8.25
CA PHE A 340 -18.32 15.67 7.68
C PHE A 340 -19.00 16.63 8.66
N GLY A 341 -19.45 16.15 9.83
CA GLY A 341 -19.85 16.99 10.92
C GLY A 341 -18.76 17.92 11.45
N ASN A 342 -17.50 17.56 11.29
CA ASN A 342 -16.34 18.35 11.71
C ASN A 342 -15.85 19.33 10.65
N TYR A 343 -16.38 19.26 9.42
CA TYR A 343 -15.98 20.08 8.28
C TYR A 343 -17.08 21.08 7.94
N SER A 344 -17.13 22.20 8.64
CA SER A 344 -18.19 23.20 8.47
C SER A 344 -17.75 24.51 7.77
N THR A 345 -16.53 24.56 7.20
CA THR A 345 -15.94 25.80 6.65
C THR A 345 -15.47 25.63 5.22
N GLU A 346 -15.37 26.75 4.49
CA GLU A 346 -14.76 26.81 3.15
C GLU A 346 -13.38 26.14 3.13
N GLY A 347 -13.10 25.34 2.10
CA GLY A 347 -11.83 24.62 1.94
C GLY A 347 -11.80 23.20 2.50
N VAL A 348 -12.94 22.59 2.79
CA VAL A 348 -13.08 21.19 3.24
C VAL A 348 -12.37 20.23 2.31
N LEU A 349 -12.46 20.44 1.00
CA LEU A 349 -11.80 19.58 0.01
C LEU A 349 -10.27 19.59 0.18
N ASN A 350 -9.67 20.75 0.50
CA ASN A 350 -8.22 20.82 0.77
C ASN A 350 -7.83 20.05 2.04
N SER A 351 -8.69 20.05 3.05
CA SER A 351 -8.46 19.25 4.25
C SER A 351 -8.56 17.75 3.96
N LEU A 352 -9.39 17.36 2.99
CA LEU A 352 -9.64 15.97 2.62
C LEU A 352 -8.52 15.39 1.75
N ILE A 353 -8.13 16.10 0.66
CA ILE A 353 -7.18 15.63 -0.36
C ILE A 353 -5.90 16.47 -0.47
N GLY A 354 -5.61 17.31 0.53
CA GLY A 354 -4.42 18.15 0.60
C GLY A 354 -4.61 19.55 -0.02
N SER A 355 -3.67 20.44 0.24
CA SER A 355 -3.61 21.77 -0.36
C SER A 355 -2.67 21.78 -1.56
N PRO A 356 -2.89 22.65 -2.57
CA PRO A 356 -1.98 22.81 -3.69
C PRO A 356 -0.56 23.15 -3.24
N LEU A 357 0.45 22.70 -3.99
CA LEU A 357 1.85 22.99 -3.70
C LEU A 357 2.10 24.52 -3.59
N GLY A 358 2.84 24.92 -2.58
CA GLY A 358 3.15 26.33 -2.29
C GLY A 358 2.18 27.02 -1.33
N TYR A 359 1.08 26.41 -0.94
CA TYR A 359 0.22 26.92 0.12
C TYR A 359 0.65 26.42 1.49
N ARG A 360 0.42 27.24 2.54
CA ARG A 360 0.76 26.89 3.92
C ARG A 360 -0.01 25.63 4.34
N GLY A 361 0.71 24.55 4.72
CA GLY A 361 0.13 23.26 5.11
C GLY A 361 0.04 22.23 3.98
N SER A 362 0.53 22.52 2.77
CA SER A 362 0.60 21.54 1.66
C SER A 362 1.45 20.29 2.00
N GLU A 363 2.39 20.44 2.94
CA GLU A 363 3.26 19.34 3.43
C GLU A 363 2.53 18.29 4.26
N ARG A 364 1.35 18.61 4.82
CA ARG A 364 0.62 17.71 5.74
C ARG A 364 -0.22 16.66 5.03
N GLY A 365 -0.43 16.80 3.72
CA GLY A 365 -1.35 15.96 2.96
C GLY A 365 -2.83 16.16 3.37
N GLY A 366 -3.73 15.41 2.75
CA GLY A 366 -5.15 15.40 3.11
C GLY A 366 -5.50 14.29 4.10
N GLU A 367 -6.56 14.47 4.87
CA GLU A 367 -6.99 13.49 5.88
C GLU A 367 -7.31 12.12 5.27
N LEU A 368 -8.02 12.09 4.13
CA LEU A 368 -8.33 10.85 3.41
C LEU A 368 -7.05 10.14 2.96
N ILE A 369 -6.12 10.88 2.38
CA ILE A 369 -4.84 10.35 1.88
C ILE A 369 -4.02 9.76 3.02
N ASN A 370 -3.89 10.50 4.13
CA ASN A 370 -3.13 10.06 5.28
C ASN A 370 -3.72 8.79 5.90
N LYS A 371 -5.04 8.70 6.00
CA LYS A 371 -5.73 7.50 6.53
C LYS A 371 -5.59 6.30 5.60
N ILE A 372 -5.68 6.49 4.28
CA ILE A 372 -5.46 5.41 3.30
C ILE A 372 -4.01 4.90 3.35
N LYS A 373 -3.03 5.79 3.54
CA LYS A 373 -1.61 5.42 3.62
C LYS A 373 -1.27 4.63 4.89
N VAL A 374 -1.91 4.95 6.01
CA VAL A 374 -1.62 4.35 7.32
C VAL A 374 -2.42 3.06 7.53
N SER A 375 -3.63 2.96 7.01
CA SER A 375 -4.51 1.81 7.22
C SER A 375 -4.51 0.86 6.03
N GLU A 376 -4.35 -0.43 6.30
CA GLU A 376 -4.55 -1.49 5.29
C GLU A 376 -6.03 -1.78 5.01
N SER A 377 -6.94 -1.17 5.76
CA SER A 377 -8.37 -1.35 5.57
C SER A 377 -8.83 -0.81 4.21
N LYS A 378 -9.60 -1.61 3.49
CA LYS A 378 -10.31 -1.18 2.27
C LYS A 378 -11.78 -0.83 2.54
N VAL A 379 -12.12 -0.52 3.79
CA VAL A 379 -13.46 -0.04 4.17
C VAL A 379 -13.34 1.41 4.61
N ILE A 380 -14.01 2.30 3.89
CA ILE A 380 -14.07 3.74 4.19
C ILE A 380 -15.47 4.07 4.69
N LEU A 381 -15.56 4.69 5.87
CA LEU A 381 -16.79 5.26 6.40
C LEU A 381 -16.78 6.78 6.22
N ILE A 382 -17.75 7.28 5.48
CA ILE A 382 -18.06 8.71 5.31
C ILE A 382 -19.29 9.02 6.16
N ASP A 383 -19.09 9.62 7.32
CA ASP A 383 -20.15 9.87 8.30
C ASP A 383 -20.70 11.30 8.15
N GLU A 384 -22.03 11.48 8.33
CA GLU A 384 -22.74 12.76 8.23
C GLU A 384 -22.57 13.45 6.86
N PHE A 385 -22.63 12.68 5.79
CA PHE A 385 -22.35 13.14 4.42
C PHE A 385 -23.28 14.27 3.95
N GLU A 386 -24.48 14.41 4.51
CA GLU A 386 -25.41 15.50 4.26
C GLU A 386 -24.84 16.90 4.61
N LYS A 387 -23.76 16.95 5.37
CA LYS A 387 -23.10 18.22 5.75
C LYS A 387 -21.98 18.63 4.80
N ALA A 388 -21.70 17.81 3.80
CA ALA A 388 -20.71 18.12 2.77
C ALA A 388 -21.15 19.28 1.89
N ASP A 389 -20.20 20.07 1.41
CA ASP A 389 -20.44 21.13 0.45
C ASP A 389 -20.44 20.63 -1.01
N GLU A 390 -20.79 21.49 -1.95
CA GLU A 390 -20.85 21.14 -3.37
C GLU A 390 -19.49 20.70 -3.93
N THR A 391 -18.38 21.24 -3.45
CA THR A 391 -17.05 20.87 -3.93
C THR A 391 -16.68 19.45 -3.52
N VAL A 392 -17.12 19.03 -2.34
CA VAL A 392 -16.98 17.66 -1.84
C VAL A 392 -17.90 16.70 -2.59
N PHE A 393 -19.15 17.10 -2.89
CA PHE A 393 -20.04 16.28 -3.72
C PHE A 393 -19.45 16.03 -5.10
N ASN A 394 -18.85 17.03 -5.73
CA ASN A 394 -18.19 16.90 -7.04
C ASN A 394 -16.96 15.96 -6.96
N PHE A 395 -16.17 16.03 -5.90
CA PHE A 395 -15.07 15.10 -5.67
C PHE A 395 -15.55 13.64 -5.55
N PHE A 396 -16.58 13.38 -4.75
CA PHE A 396 -17.12 12.03 -4.63
C PHE A 396 -17.84 11.55 -5.89
N TYR A 397 -18.38 12.46 -6.71
CA TYR A 397 -18.94 12.12 -8.00
C TYR A 397 -17.88 11.47 -8.91
N GLU A 398 -16.70 12.08 -9.05
CA GLU A 398 -15.58 11.54 -9.84
C GLU A 398 -15.05 10.23 -9.23
N LEU A 399 -14.85 10.21 -7.92
CA LEU A 399 -14.36 9.03 -7.21
C LEU A 399 -15.29 7.83 -7.37
N LEU A 400 -16.61 8.00 -7.29
CA LEU A 400 -17.58 6.93 -7.45
C LEU A 400 -17.71 6.43 -8.89
N GLU A 401 -17.43 7.29 -9.89
CA GLU A 401 -17.41 6.91 -11.30
C GLU A 401 -16.20 6.03 -11.63
N ASP A 402 -15.00 6.55 -11.30
CA ASP A 402 -13.73 5.99 -11.76
C ASP A 402 -13.09 5.02 -10.75
N GLY A 403 -13.54 5.02 -9.49
CA GLY A 403 -12.93 4.27 -8.40
C GLY A 403 -11.51 4.75 -8.06
N LYS A 404 -11.16 5.98 -8.44
CA LYS A 404 -9.88 6.61 -8.20
C LYS A 404 -10.04 8.12 -8.07
N PHE A 405 -9.04 8.80 -7.53
CA PHE A 405 -8.99 10.26 -7.46
C PHE A 405 -7.56 10.77 -7.52
N THR A 406 -7.41 12.01 -7.96
CA THR A 406 -6.12 12.71 -7.96
C THR A 406 -6.07 13.71 -6.80
N ASP A 407 -5.02 13.68 -6.02
CA ASP A 407 -4.82 14.64 -4.93
C ASP A 407 -4.34 16.01 -5.44
N ARG A 408 -4.20 16.99 -4.54
CA ARG A 408 -3.75 18.35 -4.91
C ARG A 408 -2.26 18.45 -5.24
N ALA A 409 -1.49 17.37 -5.02
CA ALA A 409 -0.11 17.23 -5.47
C ALA A 409 0.00 16.60 -6.87
N GLY A 410 -1.13 16.17 -7.47
CA GLY A 410 -1.17 15.53 -8.78
C GLY A 410 -0.96 14.00 -8.73
N ILE A 411 -0.99 13.40 -7.54
CA ILE A 411 -0.82 11.95 -7.36
C ILE A 411 -2.19 11.26 -7.48
N GLU A 412 -2.28 10.25 -8.35
CA GLU A 412 -3.47 9.42 -8.48
C GLU A 412 -3.51 8.34 -7.40
N HIS A 413 -4.69 8.17 -6.78
CA HIS A 413 -4.97 7.16 -5.76
C HIS A 413 -6.05 6.21 -6.27
N ASP A 414 -5.70 4.94 -6.51
CA ASP A 414 -6.64 3.90 -6.95
C ASP A 414 -7.28 3.21 -5.74
N LEU A 415 -8.61 3.24 -5.66
CA LEU A 415 -9.41 2.59 -4.63
C LEU A 415 -9.96 1.23 -5.05
N ASN A 416 -9.27 0.51 -5.92
CA ASN A 416 -9.71 -0.80 -6.38
C ASN A 416 -9.90 -1.80 -5.20
N GLY A 417 -11.09 -2.41 -5.14
CA GLY A 417 -11.47 -3.34 -4.08
C GLY A 417 -12.03 -2.69 -2.81
N TYR A 418 -12.17 -1.35 -2.77
CA TYR A 418 -12.71 -0.65 -1.60
C TYR A 418 -14.23 -0.75 -1.50
N ILE A 419 -14.72 -0.77 -0.25
CA ILE A 419 -16.13 -0.59 0.11
C ILE A 419 -16.26 0.78 0.77
N ILE A 420 -17.05 1.67 0.17
CA ILE A 420 -17.25 3.03 0.68
C ILE A 420 -18.67 3.16 1.21
N ILE A 421 -18.80 3.39 2.49
CA ILE A 421 -20.08 3.48 3.19
C ILE A 421 -20.33 4.93 3.58
N PHE A 422 -21.38 5.50 3.03
CA PHE A 422 -21.85 6.84 3.36
C PHE A 422 -23.01 6.74 4.35
N THR A 423 -22.97 7.54 5.40
CA THR A 423 -24.09 7.63 6.34
C THR A 423 -24.65 9.04 6.35
N SER A 424 -25.97 9.14 6.54
CA SER A 424 -26.69 10.40 6.62
C SER A 424 -27.87 10.32 7.59
N ASN A 425 -28.20 11.44 8.22
CA ASN A 425 -29.37 11.55 9.11
C ASN A 425 -30.62 12.05 8.37
N LEU A 426 -30.55 12.12 7.04
CA LEU A 426 -31.69 12.51 6.20
C LEU A 426 -32.81 11.47 6.21
N ASP A 427 -34.03 11.94 6.13
CA ASP A 427 -35.20 11.12 5.85
C ASP A 427 -35.46 11.00 4.33
N LYS A 428 -36.47 10.19 3.95
CA LYS A 428 -36.82 9.98 2.54
C LYS A 428 -37.22 11.28 1.81
N ASN A 429 -37.80 12.23 2.52
CA ASN A 429 -38.31 13.46 1.91
C ASN A 429 -37.17 14.45 1.60
N ASN A 430 -36.19 14.54 2.51
CA ASN A 430 -35.09 15.46 2.41
C ASN A 430 -33.89 14.91 1.61
N TYR A 431 -33.79 13.59 1.44
CA TYR A 431 -32.68 12.94 0.73
C TYR A 431 -32.52 13.48 -0.71
N SER A 432 -33.64 13.61 -1.45
CA SER A 432 -33.60 14.03 -2.84
C SER A 432 -33.31 15.53 -3.04
N THR A 433 -33.50 16.34 -2.00
CA THR A 433 -33.22 17.78 -2.02
C THR A 433 -31.78 18.12 -1.62
N VAL A 434 -31.19 17.33 -0.73
CA VAL A 434 -29.84 17.57 -0.20
C VAL A 434 -28.76 16.89 -1.04
N ILE A 435 -28.97 15.63 -1.43
CA ILE A 435 -27.98 14.88 -2.21
C ILE A 435 -28.25 15.07 -3.71
N PRO A 436 -27.30 15.61 -4.50
CA PRO A 436 -27.46 15.82 -5.93
C PRO A 436 -27.84 14.56 -6.70
N GLU A 437 -28.70 14.67 -7.70
CA GLU A 437 -29.17 13.55 -8.52
C GLU A 437 -28.03 12.77 -9.18
N ALA A 438 -27.05 13.51 -9.70
CA ALA A 438 -25.87 12.96 -10.32
C ALA A 438 -25.10 12.01 -9.38
N LEU A 439 -24.98 12.37 -8.10
CA LEU A 439 -24.32 11.56 -7.08
C LEU A 439 -25.21 10.38 -6.65
N ARG A 440 -26.53 10.64 -6.51
CA ARG A 440 -27.49 9.59 -6.13
C ARG A 440 -27.52 8.42 -7.12
N SER A 441 -27.32 8.68 -8.41
CA SER A 441 -27.30 7.63 -9.45
C SER A 441 -26.09 6.72 -9.39
N ARG A 442 -25.00 7.14 -8.70
CA ARG A 442 -23.72 6.42 -8.63
C ARG A 442 -23.57 5.50 -7.41
N PHE A 443 -24.45 5.66 -6.42
CA PHE A 443 -24.44 4.70 -5.31
C PHE A 443 -24.99 3.35 -5.76
N ASP A 444 -24.25 2.27 -5.50
CA ASP A 444 -24.65 0.90 -5.78
C ASP A 444 -25.84 0.47 -4.94
N MET A 445 -25.84 0.88 -3.68
CA MET A 445 -26.91 0.61 -2.72
C MET A 445 -27.36 1.90 -2.03
N LYS A 446 -28.67 2.09 -1.94
CA LYS A 446 -29.31 3.20 -1.21
C LYS A 446 -30.36 2.63 -0.29
N TYR A 447 -30.20 2.83 1.01
CA TYR A 447 -31.07 2.22 1.98
C TYR A 447 -31.46 3.19 3.10
N PHE A 448 -32.72 3.07 3.54
CA PHE A 448 -33.26 3.87 4.65
C PHE A 448 -33.44 2.96 5.86
N PHE A 449 -32.58 3.13 6.84
CA PHE A 449 -32.66 2.43 8.12
C PHE A 449 -33.79 3.04 8.97
N ASN A 450 -34.80 2.24 9.27
CA ASN A 450 -35.86 2.60 10.19
C ASN A 450 -35.46 2.20 11.62
N PRO A 451 -36.11 2.77 12.65
CA PRO A 451 -35.98 2.25 14.01
C PRO A 451 -36.27 0.75 14.05
N LEU A 452 -35.53 0.02 14.88
CA LEU A 452 -35.69 -1.42 15.03
C LEU A 452 -37.09 -1.77 15.54
N LYS A 453 -37.61 -2.91 15.11
CA LYS A 453 -38.85 -3.49 15.66
C LYS A 453 -38.64 -3.90 17.12
N ALA A 454 -39.71 -3.96 17.89
CA ALA A 454 -39.66 -4.34 19.31
C ALA A 454 -38.95 -5.68 19.55
N GLU A 455 -39.17 -6.66 18.66
CA GLU A 455 -38.55 -7.99 18.71
C GLU A 455 -37.01 -7.90 18.54
N ASP A 456 -36.55 -7.08 17.59
CA ASP A 456 -35.13 -6.89 17.32
C ASP A 456 -34.45 -6.12 18.47
N LYS A 457 -35.14 -5.13 19.04
CA LYS A 457 -34.68 -4.42 20.23
C LYS A 457 -34.57 -5.36 21.44
N SER A 458 -35.56 -6.24 21.64
CA SER A 458 -35.52 -7.23 22.73
C SER A 458 -34.31 -8.15 22.59
N ARG A 459 -34.08 -8.69 21.37
CA ARG A 459 -32.89 -9.53 21.09
C ARG A 459 -31.56 -8.79 21.34
N TYR A 460 -31.49 -7.52 20.94
CA TYR A 460 -30.30 -6.70 21.18
C TYR A 460 -30.08 -6.47 22.68
N VAL A 461 -31.12 -6.10 23.42
CA VAL A 461 -31.05 -5.85 24.85
C VAL A 461 -30.57 -7.10 25.58
N GLU A 462 -31.13 -8.26 25.26
CA GLU A 462 -30.73 -9.53 25.86
C GLU A 462 -29.28 -9.87 25.51
N LYS A 463 -28.90 -9.87 24.24
CA LYS A 463 -27.55 -10.19 23.78
C LYS A 463 -26.51 -9.27 24.43
N TYR A 464 -26.70 -7.96 24.33
CA TYR A 464 -25.73 -6.99 24.82
C TYR A 464 -25.59 -7.00 26.35
N SER A 465 -26.71 -7.22 27.08
CA SER A 465 -26.66 -7.30 28.54
C SER A 465 -25.92 -8.55 29.02
N VAL A 466 -26.12 -9.70 28.35
CA VAL A 466 -25.41 -10.94 28.69
C VAL A 466 -23.92 -10.79 28.42
N GLU A 467 -23.54 -10.30 27.25
CA GLU A 467 -22.14 -10.05 26.89
C GLU A 467 -21.44 -9.12 27.90
N LEU A 468 -22.09 -8.00 28.26
CA LEU A 468 -21.56 -7.03 29.21
C LEU A 468 -21.39 -7.65 30.61
N ILE A 469 -22.39 -8.41 31.07
CA ILE A 469 -22.32 -9.09 32.39
C ILE A 469 -21.17 -10.10 32.41
N GLU A 470 -21.04 -10.94 31.39
CA GLU A 470 -19.97 -11.93 31.28
C GLU A 470 -18.57 -11.28 31.24
N GLU A 471 -18.40 -10.18 30.50
CA GLU A 471 -17.16 -9.42 30.49
C GLU A 471 -16.81 -8.86 31.87
N LEU A 472 -17.80 -8.27 32.59
CA LEU A 472 -17.59 -7.73 33.92
C LEU A 472 -17.33 -8.83 34.97
N GLU A 473 -18.04 -9.96 34.89
CA GLU A 473 -17.82 -11.12 35.77
C GLU A 473 -16.38 -11.64 35.59
N ASN A 474 -15.91 -11.76 34.35
CA ASN A 474 -14.57 -12.27 34.04
C ASN A 474 -13.44 -11.33 34.47
N VAL A 475 -13.63 -10.01 34.32
CA VAL A 475 -12.58 -9.01 34.62
C VAL A 475 -12.54 -8.67 36.11
N LEU A 476 -13.71 -8.56 36.73
CA LEU A 476 -13.82 -8.06 38.12
C LEU A 476 -13.98 -9.18 39.16
N GLY A 477 -14.27 -10.41 38.74
CA GLY A 477 -14.49 -11.56 39.64
C GLY A 477 -15.76 -11.43 40.50
N ILE A 478 -16.75 -10.68 40.01
CA ILE A 478 -18.04 -10.44 40.67
C ILE A 478 -19.13 -11.26 39.97
N THR A 479 -20.22 -11.54 40.69
CA THR A 479 -21.39 -12.21 40.15
C THR A 479 -22.60 -11.29 40.15
N PHE A 480 -23.38 -11.30 39.06
CA PHE A 480 -24.57 -10.49 38.90
C PHE A 480 -25.86 -11.30 39.13
N ASN A 481 -26.88 -10.65 39.66
CA ASN A 481 -28.25 -11.21 39.66
C ASN A 481 -28.92 -10.95 38.33
N LYS A 482 -28.72 -11.90 37.36
CA LYS A 482 -29.19 -11.80 35.98
C LYS A 482 -30.70 -11.61 35.88
N ASP A 483 -31.50 -12.28 36.74
CA ASP A 483 -32.96 -12.20 36.70
C ASP A 483 -33.48 -10.80 37.04
N ASN A 484 -32.89 -10.15 38.02
CA ASN A 484 -33.23 -8.79 38.41
C ASN A 484 -32.89 -7.78 37.30
N ILE A 485 -31.72 -7.92 36.69
CA ILE A 485 -31.29 -7.09 35.58
C ILE A 485 -32.24 -7.24 34.37
N ILE A 486 -32.54 -8.47 33.95
CA ILE A 486 -33.43 -8.75 32.81
C ILE A 486 -34.81 -8.13 33.03
N THR A 487 -35.31 -8.17 34.25
CA THR A 487 -36.62 -7.58 34.59
C THR A 487 -36.61 -6.06 34.38
N LYS A 488 -35.55 -5.37 34.80
CA LYS A 488 -35.41 -3.90 34.64
C LYS A 488 -35.18 -3.47 33.19
N LEU A 489 -34.65 -4.35 32.33
CA LEU A 489 -34.36 -4.05 30.95
C LEU A 489 -35.59 -4.13 30.02
N LYS A 490 -36.71 -4.71 30.44
CA LYS A 490 -37.92 -4.93 29.61
C LYS A 490 -38.51 -3.65 29.06
N ASP A 491 -38.43 -2.53 29.77
CA ASP A 491 -39.01 -1.26 29.32
C ASP A 491 -38.19 -0.56 28.24
N LEU A 492 -36.94 -0.99 28.01
CA LEU A 492 -36.05 -0.38 27.02
C LEU A 492 -36.48 -0.60 25.58
N ILE A 493 -37.37 -1.55 25.28
CA ILE A 493 -37.90 -1.82 23.94
C ILE A 493 -38.69 -0.64 23.36
N HIS A 494 -39.18 0.28 24.18
CA HIS A 494 -39.90 1.48 23.78
C HIS A 494 -38.97 2.62 23.30
N GLU A 495 -37.69 2.53 23.59
CA GLU A 495 -36.70 3.50 23.12
C GLU A 495 -36.35 3.25 21.63
N ASP A 496 -36.29 4.31 20.82
CA ASP A 496 -35.97 4.18 19.38
C ASP A 496 -34.47 4.32 19.08
N ASN A 497 -33.73 4.94 19.98
CA ASN A 497 -32.31 5.20 19.78
C ASN A 497 -31.46 4.10 20.43
N MET A 498 -30.81 3.28 19.61
CA MET A 498 -29.97 2.18 20.09
C MET A 498 -28.78 2.63 20.97
N ARG A 499 -28.29 3.87 20.79
CA ARG A 499 -27.26 4.42 21.67
C ARG A 499 -27.80 4.70 23.08
N GLU A 500 -29.05 5.17 23.18
CA GLU A 500 -29.71 5.37 24.46
C GLU A 500 -30.05 4.04 25.14
N ILE A 501 -30.51 3.05 24.37
CA ILE A 501 -30.73 1.69 24.88
C ILE A 501 -29.43 1.15 25.49
N ARG A 502 -28.33 1.25 24.75
CA ARG A 502 -27.02 0.78 25.22
C ARG A 502 -26.59 1.44 26.51
N ARG A 503 -26.66 2.77 26.61
CA ARG A 503 -26.32 3.51 27.85
C ARG A 503 -27.19 3.07 29.01
N LYS A 504 -28.51 2.95 28.82
CA LYS A 504 -29.43 2.50 29.86
C LYS A 504 -29.12 1.08 30.30
N ILE A 505 -28.72 0.17 29.42
CA ILE A 505 -28.26 -1.18 29.81
C ILE A 505 -27.02 -1.08 30.68
N GLU A 506 -26.02 -0.31 30.24
CA GLU A 506 -24.79 -0.09 31.02
C GLU A 506 -25.09 0.48 32.41
N ASP A 507 -25.95 1.49 32.50
CA ASP A 507 -26.38 2.10 33.76
C ASP A 507 -27.10 1.10 34.70
N ILE A 508 -28.01 0.30 34.14
CA ILE A 508 -28.76 -0.71 34.91
C ILE A 508 -27.82 -1.82 35.42
N VAL A 509 -26.95 -2.36 34.53
CA VAL A 509 -26.01 -3.41 34.93
C VAL A 509 -25.05 -2.91 36.02
N LEU A 510 -24.47 -1.72 35.85
CA LEU A 510 -23.55 -1.14 36.81
C LEU A 510 -24.25 -0.78 38.14
N SER A 511 -25.54 -0.39 38.13
CA SER A 511 -26.30 -0.12 39.36
C SER A 511 -26.53 -1.37 40.20
N GLU A 512 -26.52 -2.54 39.60
CA GLU A 512 -26.62 -3.84 40.29
C GLU A 512 -25.27 -4.33 40.87
N MET A 513 -24.18 -3.73 40.42
CA MET A 513 -22.91 -3.87 41.14
C MET A 513 -23.14 -3.20 42.50
N ASN A 514 -23.42 -3.97 43.55
CA ASN A 514 -23.42 -3.47 44.91
C ASN A 514 -22.06 -2.82 45.21
N ILE A 515 -21.88 -1.58 44.75
CA ILE A 515 -20.83 -0.72 45.23
C ILE A 515 -21.21 -0.45 46.69
N LYS A 516 -20.75 -1.31 47.59
CA LYS A 516 -20.71 -1.00 48.98
C LYS A 516 -19.86 0.26 49.08
N SER A 517 -20.54 1.42 49.03
CA SER A 517 -19.98 2.67 49.51
C SER A 517 -19.69 2.46 51.00
N ASN A 518 -18.44 2.16 51.29
CA ASN A 518 -17.88 2.34 52.61
C ASN A 518 -17.61 3.82 52.85
#